data_ed6f83c756928a08107ad4c8b0f07724
#
_entry.id   ed6f83c756928a08107ad4c8b0f07724
#
_cell.length_a   1.000
_cell.length_b   1.000
_cell.length_c   1.000
_cell.angle_alpha   90.00
_cell.angle_beta   90.00
_cell.angle_gamma   90.00
#
_symmetry.space_group_name_H-M   'P 1'
#
loop_
_entity.id
_entity.type
_entity.pdbx_description
1 polymer ?
#
loop_
_entity_poly.entity_id
_entity_poly.type
_entity_poly.pdbx_seq_one_letter_code
_entity_poly.pdbx_strand_id
1 'polypeptide(L)'
;MALIKKFRIKSFKQEETIVKLKNTSVFYNKRQILNNLNLVVRKQEILGMLGPNGVGKSTIFNLITGLKNPTHGEVIIEGINVTNLPINERFTKFKLGLVPQYGGVIHDLTLLDNLKLVSEIHIKEKELRNQKVNKIISQFEFESLLNIKAKDLSGGQKKKLVIAMALINEPRILLLDEPFAALDILTIRMLQEIILNLQSTEEISIVICDHQARDLLNCVDRAIILSNGKIIASGSPNEVITDKDAKIQYFGDEFNIN
;
A
#
# COMPACT_ATOMS: atom_id res chain seq x y z
N MET A 1 13.23 -17.38 -8.54
CA MET A 1 13.23 -17.63 -7.07
C MET A 1 14.52 -17.19 -6.34
N ALA A 2 15.69 -17.23 -6.95
CA ALA A 2 16.96 -16.88 -6.25
C ALA A 2 17.21 -15.37 -6.09
N LEU A 3 16.68 -14.48 -6.92
CA LEU A 3 16.90 -13.03 -6.85
C LEU A 3 16.07 -12.35 -5.72
N ILE A 4 14.87 -12.82 -5.45
CA ILE A 4 13.99 -12.26 -4.42
C ILE A 4 14.53 -12.50 -2.99
N LYS A 5 15.25 -13.62 -2.77
CA LYS A 5 15.86 -13.92 -1.47
C LYS A 5 17.11 -13.10 -1.12
N LYS A 6 17.78 -12.47 -2.09
CA LYS A 6 19.07 -11.78 -1.88
C LYS A 6 18.96 -10.39 -1.24
N PHE A 7 17.78 -9.77 -1.24
CA PHE A 7 17.56 -8.42 -0.69
C PHE A 7 17.03 -8.39 0.76
N ARG A 8 16.78 -9.55 1.38
CA ARG A 8 16.09 -9.66 2.67
C ARG A 8 16.97 -9.67 3.93
N ILE A 9 18.24 -9.26 3.86
CA ILE A 9 19.08 -9.15 5.08
C ILE A 9 19.36 -7.67 5.35
N LYS A 10 18.31 -6.92 5.75
CA LYS A 10 18.48 -5.76 6.61
C LYS A 10 17.91 -6.13 7.97
N SER A 11 18.77 -6.16 8.98
CA SER A 11 18.35 -6.09 10.37
C SER A 11 17.51 -4.81 10.49
N PHE A 12 16.18 -4.95 10.60
CA PHE A 12 15.33 -3.81 10.92
C PHE A 12 15.92 -3.16 12.17
N LYS A 13 16.30 -1.89 12.08
CA LYS A 13 16.45 -1.09 13.29
C LYS A 13 15.09 -1.15 13.97
N GLN A 14 14.99 -2.04 14.96
CA GLN A 14 13.82 -2.15 15.81
C GLN A 14 13.41 -0.75 16.23
N GLU A 15 12.11 -0.42 16.06
CA GLU A 15 11.33 0.49 16.89
C GLU A 15 10.84 1.82 16.34
N GLU A 16 11.23 2.32 15.16
CA GLU A 16 10.56 3.53 14.69
C GLU A 16 9.20 3.21 14.07
N THR A 17 8.15 3.48 14.82
CA THR A 17 6.77 3.40 14.35
C THR A 17 6.46 4.60 13.46
N ILE A 18 6.01 4.35 12.21
CA ILE A 18 5.58 5.41 11.31
C ILE A 18 4.07 5.63 11.36
N VAL A 19 3.27 4.55 11.48
CA VAL A 19 1.81 4.62 11.67
C VAL A 19 1.40 3.75 12.85
N LYS A 20 0.49 4.25 13.70
CA LYS A 20 -0.10 3.49 14.80
C LYS A 20 -1.60 3.75 14.87
N LEU A 21 -2.38 2.69 14.87
CA LEU A 21 -3.77 2.71 15.29
C LEU A 21 -3.82 2.18 16.72
N LYS A 22 -4.41 2.96 17.64
CA LYS A 22 -4.45 2.63 19.06
C LYS A 22 -5.89 2.49 19.53
N ASN A 23 -6.26 1.29 19.97
CA ASN A 23 -7.58 0.95 20.48
C ASN A 23 -8.72 1.39 19.54
N THR A 24 -8.52 1.20 18.24
CA THR A 24 -9.35 1.81 17.20
C THR A 24 -10.59 0.97 16.93
N SER A 25 -11.76 1.56 17.05
CA SER A 25 -13.03 0.95 16.71
C SER A 25 -13.78 1.80 15.67
N VAL A 26 -14.44 1.13 14.73
CA VAL A 26 -15.20 1.77 13.66
C VAL A 26 -16.57 1.10 13.54
N PHE A 27 -17.61 1.92 13.52
CA PHE A 27 -18.98 1.50 13.26
C PHE A 27 -19.49 2.14 11.96
N TYR A 28 -20.20 1.37 11.15
CA TYR A 28 -21.07 1.86 10.09
C TYR A 28 -22.51 1.56 10.50
N ASN A 29 -23.26 2.59 10.84
CA ASN A 29 -24.55 2.46 11.50
C ASN A 29 -24.43 1.59 12.77
N LYS A 30 -25.15 0.45 12.81
CA LYS A 30 -25.12 -0.51 13.94
C LYS A 30 -24.08 -1.62 13.78
N ARG A 31 -23.41 -1.71 12.64
CA ARG A 31 -22.43 -2.78 12.37
C ARG A 31 -21.03 -2.33 12.77
N GLN A 32 -20.40 -3.05 13.68
CA GLN A 32 -19.02 -2.86 14.04
C GLN A 32 -18.12 -3.51 12.97
N ILE A 33 -17.23 -2.72 12.38
CA ILE A 33 -16.27 -3.18 11.36
C ILE A 33 -14.88 -3.43 11.96
N LEU A 34 -14.42 -2.51 12.82
CA LEU A 34 -13.18 -2.69 13.56
C LEU A 34 -13.49 -2.66 15.05
N ASN A 35 -12.88 -3.56 15.81
CA ASN A 35 -13.16 -3.75 17.23
C ASN A 35 -11.85 -3.68 18.03
N ASN A 36 -11.61 -2.54 18.68
CA ASN A 36 -10.44 -2.29 19.54
C ASN A 36 -9.12 -2.69 18.89
N LEU A 37 -8.97 -2.33 17.59
CA LEU A 37 -7.84 -2.70 16.79
C LEU A 37 -6.59 -1.92 17.23
N ASN A 38 -5.49 -2.65 17.43
CA ASN A 38 -4.16 -2.09 17.63
C ASN A 38 -3.27 -2.53 16.48
N LEU A 39 -2.76 -1.57 15.69
CA LEU A 39 -1.89 -1.82 14.56
C LEU A 39 -0.68 -0.89 14.62
N VAL A 40 0.49 -1.43 14.33
CA VAL A 40 1.73 -0.67 14.16
C VAL A 40 2.30 -0.97 12.79
N VAL A 41 2.64 0.08 12.04
CA VAL A 41 3.48 0.02 10.83
C VAL A 41 4.84 0.59 11.20
N ARG A 42 5.90 -0.14 10.92
CA ARG A 42 7.28 0.28 11.19
C ARG A 42 7.83 1.09 10.02
N LYS A 43 8.82 1.90 10.30
CA LYS A 43 9.54 2.65 9.25
C LYS A 43 10.24 1.68 8.29
N GLN A 44 10.17 1.98 6.99
CA GLN A 44 10.78 1.16 5.94
C GLN A 44 10.34 -0.32 5.94
N GLU A 45 9.16 -0.61 6.46
CA GLU A 45 8.54 -1.94 6.45
C GLU A 45 7.57 -2.06 5.28
N ILE A 46 7.52 -3.23 4.65
CA ILE A 46 6.39 -3.65 3.81
C ILE A 46 5.47 -4.50 4.68
N LEU A 47 4.35 -3.92 5.11
CA LEU A 47 3.32 -4.61 5.88
C LEU A 47 2.20 -5.12 4.95
N GLY A 48 1.95 -6.41 4.96
CA GLY A 48 0.81 -7.02 4.30
C GLY A 48 -0.41 -7.15 5.22
N MET A 49 -1.59 -6.86 4.69
CA MET A 49 -2.86 -7.08 5.37
C MET A 49 -3.73 -8.07 4.58
N LEU A 50 -3.99 -9.22 5.18
CA LEU A 50 -4.83 -10.29 4.64
C LEU A 50 -6.12 -10.44 5.45
N GLY A 51 -7.13 -11.02 4.83
CA GLY A 51 -8.42 -11.31 5.46
C GLY A 51 -9.55 -11.30 4.44
N PRO A 52 -10.72 -11.85 4.79
CA PRO A 52 -11.89 -11.91 3.91
C PRO A 52 -12.34 -10.54 3.42
N ASN A 53 -13.14 -10.51 2.35
CA ASN A 53 -13.76 -9.27 1.89
C ASN A 53 -14.71 -8.71 2.95
N GLY A 54 -14.70 -7.39 3.12
CA GLY A 54 -15.53 -6.69 4.10
C GLY A 54 -15.06 -6.80 5.56
N VAL A 55 -13.89 -7.39 5.84
CA VAL A 55 -13.34 -7.54 7.21
C VAL A 55 -12.80 -6.24 7.80
N GLY A 56 -12.60 -5.20 6.98
CA GLY A 56 -12.14 -3.89 7.45
C GLY A 56 -10.78 -3.44 6.91
N LYS A 57 -10.17 -4.15 5.92
CA LYS A 57 -8.87 -3.74 5.33
C LYS A 57 -8.90 -2.32 4.77
N SER A 58 -9.82 -2.02 3.86
CA SER A 58 -9.97 -0.66 3.30
C SER A 58 -10.43 0.36 4.35
N THR A 59 -11.11 -0.08 5.42
CA THR A 59 -11.43 0.79 6.56
C THR A 59 -10.15 1.24 7.28
N ILE A 60 -9.17 0.36 7.44
CA ILE A 60 -7.86 0.73 8.01
C ILE A 60 -7.17 1.79 7.13
N PHE A 61 -7.19 1.63 5.80
CA PHE A 61 -6.66 2.65 4.88
C PHE A 61 -7.41 3.98 5.02
N ASN A 62 -8.73 3.95 5.11
CA ASN A 62 -9.54 5.14 5.30
C ASN A 62 -9.23 5.85 6.63
N LEU A 63 -8.88 5.12 7.69
CA LEU A 63 -8.42 5.69 8.95
C LEU A 63 -7.05 6.35 8.82
N ILE A 64 -6.09 5.72 8.15
CA ILE A 64 -4.74 6.26 7.95
C ILE A 64 -4.80 7.51 7.08
N THR A 65 -5.54 7.47 5.98
CA THR A 65 -5.66 8.61 5.06
C THR A 65 -6.50 9.77 5.61
N GLY A 66 -7.39 9.52 6.59
CA GLY A 66 -8.33 10.52 7.10
C GLY A 66 -9.62 10.64 6.31
N LEU A 67 -9.87 9.71 5.38
CA LEU A 67 -11.19 9.58 4.71
C LEU A 67 -12.29 9.18 5.69
N LYS A 68 -11.91 8.53 6.79
CA LYS A 68 -12.79 8.14 7.89
C LYS A 68 -12.10 8.40 9.21
N ASN A 69 -12.84 8.95 10.17
CA ASN A 69 -12.38 9.00 11.56
C ASN A 69 -12.84 7.74 12.31
N PRO A 70 -12.06 7.24 13.27
CA PRO A 70 -12.50 6.17 14.14
C PRO A 70 -13.67 6.63 15.02
N THR A 71 -14.54 5.71 15.41
CA THR A 71 -15.58 5.97 16.40
C THR A 71 -14.97 6.08 17.79
N HIS A 72 -13.95 5.25 18.06
CA HIS A 72 -13.14 5.28 19.28
C HIS A 72 -11.69 4.99 18.94
N GLY A 73 -10.76 5.45 19.77
CA GLY A 73 -9.33 5.25 19.58
C GLY A 73 -8.65 6.37 18.81
N GLU A 74 -7.40 6.15 18.47
CA GLU A 74 -6.51 7.18 17.91
C GLU A 74 -5.78 6.67 16.68
N VAL A 75 -5.53 7.59 15.74
CA VAL A 75 -4.62 7.42 14.60
C VAL A 75 -3.41 8.31 14.82
N ILE A 76 -2.22 7.71 14.82
CA ILE A 76 -0.95 8.40 15.06
C ILE A 76 -0.05 8.16 13.86
N ILE A 77 0.52 9.23 13.30
CA ILE A 77 1.49 9.17 12.20
C ILE A 77 2.74 9.94 12.65
N GLU A 78 3.91 9.31 12.56
CA GLU A 78 5.19 9.89 13.01
C GLU A 78 5.12 10.48 14.43
N GLY A 79 4.46 9.77 15.34
CA GLY A 79 4.29 10.19 16.73
C GLY A 79 3.23 11.29 16.97
N ILE A 80 2.62 11.84 15.92
CA ILE A 80 1.61 12.89 16.00
C ILE A 80 0.21 12.27 15.93
N ASN A 81 -0.67 12.62 16.87
CA ASN A 81 -2.07 12.23 16.78
C ASN A 81 -2.77 13.00 15.66
N VAL A 82 -3.21 12.27 14.63
CA VAL A 82 -3.84 12.82 13.43
C VAL A 82 -5.32 12.47 13.34
N THR A 83 -5.92 11.95 14.40
CA THR A 83 -7.30 11.43 14.40
C THR A 83 -8.30 12.38 13.75
N ASN A 84 -8.20 13.68 14.06
CA ASN A 84 -9.08 14.72 13.53
C ASN A 84 -8.45 15.57 12.42
N LEU A 85 -7.24 15.21 11.97
CA LEU A 85 -6.57 15.96 10.90
C LEU A 85 -7.20 15.58 9.55
N PRO A 86 -7.60 16.55 8.71
CA PRO A 86 -8.23 16.28 7.43
C PRO A 86 -7.26 15.63 6.43
N ILE A 87 -7.82 14.94 5.44
CA ILE A 87 -7.07 14.16 4.45
C ILE A 87 -5.98 14.97 3.74
N ASN A 88 -6.28 16.18 3.26
CA ASN A 88 -5.33 17.03 2.54
C ASN A 88 -4.10 17.37 3.38
N GLU A 89 -4.28 17.63 4.67
CA GLU A 89 -3.17 17.91 5.58
C GLU A 89 -2.33 16.65 5.85
N ARG A 90 -2.96 15.47 6.00
CA ARG A 90 -2.22 14.21 6.17
C ARG A 90 -1.35 13.90 4.96
N PHE A 91 -1.92 14.03 3.74
CA PHE A 91 -1.18 13.77 2.50
C PHE A 91 -0.01 14.75 2.31
N THR A 92 -0.20 16.02 2.63
CA THR A 92 0.85 17.04 2.50
C THR A 92 1.92 16.92 3.58
N LYS A 93 1.51 16.87 4.85
CA LYS A 93 2.43 16.92 6.01
C LYS A 93 3.24 15.62 6.18
N PHE A 94 2.59 14.46 6.03
CA PHE A 94 3.21 13.15 6.25
C PHE A 94 3.59 12.47 4.94
N LYS A 95 3.41 13.14 3.79
CA LYS A 95 3.71 12.60 2.47
C LYS A 95 3.12 11.20 2.28
N LEU A 96 1.80 11.09 2.41
CA LEU A 96 1.08 9.86 2.11
C LEU A 96 0.93 9.69 0.59
N GLY A 97 1.08 8.46 0.12
CA GLY A 97 0.68 8.02 -1.21
C GLY A 97 -0.42 6.97 -1.09
N LEU A 98 -1.40 7.01 -1.97
CA LEU A 98 -2.47 6.02 -2.04
C LEU A 98 -2.64 5.53 -3.47
N VAL A 99 -2.57 4.23 -3.65
CA VAL A 99 -2.94 3.53 -4.88
C VAL A 99 -4.26 2.81 -4.60
N PRO A 100 -5.38 3.30 -5.14
CA PRO A 100 -6.69 2.69 -4.90
C PRO A 100 -6.86 1.38 -5.66
N GLN A 101 -7.82 0.57 -5.24
CA GLN A 101 -8.20 -0.67 -5.91
C GLN A 101 -8.64 -0.42 -7.35
N TYR A 102 -9.49 0.59 -7.56
CA TYR A 102 -10.03 0.98 -8.85
C TYR A 102 -9.74 2.44 -9.17
N GLY A 103 -9.64 2.75 -10.47
CA GLY A 103 -9.43 4.12 -10.93
C GLY A 103 -7.99 4.59 -10.77
N GLY A 104 -7.84 5.86 -10.41
CA GLY A 104 -6.54 6.50 -10.22
C GLY A 104 -5.94 7.10 -11.50
N VAL A 105 -6.52 6.87 -12.68
CA VAL A 105 -6.09 7.47 -13.95
C VAL A 105 -7.23 8.20 -14.64
N ILE A 106 -6.91 9.24 -15.39
CA ILE A 106 -7.86 9.90 -16.30
C ILE A 106 -7.77 9.22 -17.65
N HIS A 107 -8.81 8.49 -18.00
CA HIS A 107 -8.84 7.55 -19.12
C HIS A 107 -8.55 8.16 -20.48
N ASP A 108 -9.03 9.40 -20.74
CA ASP A 108 -8.87 10.08 -22.03
C ASP A 108 -7.57 10.87 -22.15
N LEU A 109 -6.81 11.04 -21.07
CA LEU A 109 -5.47 11.60 -21.09
C LEU A 109 -4.43 10.54 -21.44
N THR A 110 -3.32 10.98 -22.05
CA THR A 110 -2.17 10.13 -22.29
C THR A 110 -1.50 9.74 -20.97
N LEU A 111 -0.62 8.73 -21.00
CA LEU A 111 0.21 8.37 -19.85
C LEU A 111 0.99 9.59 -19.34
N LEU A 112 1.64 10.31 -20.26
CA LEU A 112 2.43 11.51 -19.92
C LEU A 112 1.54 12.62 -19.32
N ASP A 113 0.35 12.85 -19.84
CA ASP A 113 -0.54 13.89 -19.33
C ASP A 113 -1.08 13.55 -17.94
N ASN A 114 -1.34 12.26 -17.65
CA ASN A 114 -1.67 11.80 -16.30
C ASN A 114 -0.54 12.12 -15.29
N LEU A 115 0.73 11.83 -15.65
CA LEU A 115 1.89 12.14 -14.80
C LEU A 115 2.05 13.66 -14.60
N LYS A 116 1.95 14.44 -15.69
CA LYS A 116 2.05 15.91 -15.64
C LYS A 116 0.99 16.53 -14.76
N LEU A 117 -0.28 16.11 -14.91
CA LEU A 117 -1.38 16.61 -14.11
C LEU A 117 -1.12 16.45 -12.61
N VAL A 118 -0.71 15.26 -12.18
CA VAL A 118 -0.41 15.02 -10.76
C VAL A 118 0.79 15.87 -10.31
N SER A 119 1.80 16.02 -11.15
CA SER A 119 2.96 16.86 -10.82
C SER A 119 2.58 18.33 -10.65
N GLU A 120 1.64 18.85 -11.44
CA GLU A 120 1.14 20.23 -11.34
C GLU A 120 0.37 20.49 -10.04
N ILE A 121 -0.36 19.49 -9.55
CA ILE A 121 -1.08 19.59 -8.27
C ILE A 121 -0.10 19.70 -7.08
N HIS A 122 1.00 18.97 -7.12
CA HIS A 122 1.90 18.82 -5.96
C HIS A 122 3.13 19.73 -6.01
N ILE A 123 3.56 20.18 -7.20
CA ILE A 123 4.84 20.87 -7.37
C ILE A 123 4.62 22.19 -8.10
N LYS A 124 4.95 23.31 -7.45
CA LYS A 124 4.75 24.66 -8.03
C LYS A 124 5.75 24.98 -9.13
N GLU A 125 7.00 24.60 -8.95
CA GLU A 125 8.10 24.93 -9.85
C GLU A 125 8.12 24.02 -11.08
N LYS A 126 8.06 24.62 -12.27
CA LYS A 126 7.96 23.92 -13.56
C LYS A 126 9.17 23.01 -13.84
N GLU A 127 10.37 23.51 -13.54
CA GLU A 127 11.61 22.77 -13.78
C GLU A 127 11.65 21.51 -12.91
N LEU A 128 11.32 21.63 -11.63
CA LEU A 128 11.27 20.50 -10.70
C LEU A 128 10.19 19.47 -11.11
N ARG A 129 9.03 19.93 -11.63
CA ARG A 129 8.02 19.02 -12.21
C ARG A 129 8.59 18.18 -13.33
N ASN A 130 9.26 18.83 -14.31
CA ASN A 130 9.84 18.15 -15.45
C ASN A 130 10.89 17.11 -15.01
N GLN A 131 11.79 17.48 -14.09
CA GLN A 131 12.79 16.58 -13.55
C GLN A 131 12.16 15.34 -12.88
N LYS A 132 11.12 15.52 -12.06
CA LYS A 132 10.45 14.41 -11.38
C LYS A 132 9.66 13.53 -12.33
N VAL A 133 8.94 14.11 -13.29
CA VAL A 133 8.22 13.35 -14.31
C VAL A 133 9.20 12.54 -15.15
N ASN A 134 10.33 13.11 -15.58
CA ASN A 134 11.37 12.38 -16.33
C ASN A 134 12.01 11.25 -15.50
N LYS A 135 12.28 11.49 -14.21
CA LYS A 135 12.76 10.43 -13.30
C LYS A 135 11.78 9.26 -13.26
N ILE A 136 10.50 9.54 -13.09
CA ILE A 136 9.44 8.50 -13.04
C ILE A 136 9.31 7.77 -14.38
N ILE A 137 9.37 8.47 -15.51
CA ILE A 137 9.33 7.85 -16.83
C ILE A 137 10.46 6.83 -16.98
N SER A 138 11.67 7.20 -16.65
CA SER A 138 12.83 6.29 -16.72
C SER A 138 12.73 5.15 -15.71
N GLN A 139 12.35 5.42 -14.47
CA GLN A 139 12.22 4.42 -13.40
C GLN A 139 11.20 3.33 -13.73
N PHE A 140 10.13 3.69 -14.43
CA PHE A 140 9.04 2.78 -14.80
C PHE A 140 9.11 2.30 -16.25
N GLU A 141 10.14 2.69 -17.01
CA GLU A 141 10.31 2.32 -18.42
C GLU A 141 9.10 2.67 -19.28
N PHE A 142 8.65 3.94 -19.19
CA PHE A 142 7.44 4.41 -19.86
C PHE A 142 7.71 5.06 -21.23
N GLU A 143 8.93 5.13 -21.71
CA GLU A 143 9.34 5.88 -22.92
C GLU A 143 8.47 5.57 -24.14
N SER A 144 8.14 4.29 -24.35
CA SER A 144 7.33 3.84 -25.50
C SER A 144 5.83 4.05 -25.32
N LEU A 145 5.37 4.39 -24.11
CA LEU A 145 3.96 4.47 -23.75
C LEU A 145 3.45 5.89 -23.55
N LEU A 146 4.31 6.90 -23.63
CA LEU A 146 4.02 8.27 -23.23
C LEU A 146 2.78 8.88 -23.93
N ASN A 147 2.60 8.59 -25.20
CA ASN A 147 1.52 9.13 -26.03
C ASN A 147 0.28 8.22 -26.07
N ILE A 148 0.29 7.07 -25.38
CA ILE A 148 -0.85 6.16 -25.33
C ILE A 148 -1.83 6.67 -24.30
N LYS A 149 -3.12 6.74 -24.65
CA LYS A 149 -4.18 7.12 -23.71
C LYS A 149 -4.31 6.06 -22.62
N ALA A 150 -4.59 6.49 -21.38
CA ALA A 150 -4.68 5.58 -20.26
C ALA A 150 -5.76 4.49 -20.43
N LYS A 151 -6.84 4.75 -21.19
CA LYS A 151 -7.85 3.74 -21.52
C LYS A 151 -7.29 2.58 -22.36
N ASP A 152 -6.30 2.84 -23.20
CA ASP A 152 -5.72 1.88 -24.16
C ASP A 152 -4.53 1.09 -23.56
N LEU A 153 -4.09 1.44 -22.35
CA LEU A 153 -3.07 0.70 -21.60
C LEU A 153 -3.62 -0.64 -21.11
N SER A 154 -2.76 -1.66 -21.05
CA SER A 154 -3.08 -2.94 -20.38
C SER A 154 -3.37 -2.75 -18.88
N GLY A 155 -3.97 -3.74 -18.21
CA GLY A 155 -4.23 -3.70 -16.78
C GLY A 155 -2.97 -3.45 -15.95
N GLY A 156 -1.89 -4.16 -16.27
CA GLY A 156 -0.58 -4.00 -15.62
C GLY A 156 0.05 -2.63 -15.88
N GLN A 157 -0.03 -2.13 -17.12
CA GLN A 157 0.46 -0.79 -17.45
C GLN A 157 -0.33 0.30 -16.71
N LYS A 158 -1.66 0.15 -16.59
CA LYS A 158 -2.50 1.05 -15.78
C LYS A 158 -2.08 1.02 -14.31
N LYS A 159 -1.85 -0.16 -13.74
CA LYS A 159 -1.42 -0.28 -12.35
C LYS A 159 -0.03 0.33 -12.13
N LYS A 160 0.93 0.10 -13.06
CA LYS A 160 2.24 0.80 -13.06
C LYS A 160 2.06 2.32 -13.06
N LEU A 161 1.18 2.85 -13.92
CA LEU A 161 0.92 4.28 -14.01
C LEU A 161 0.37 4.85 -12.70
N VAL A 162 -0.61 4.18 -12.07
CA VAL A 162 -1.19 4.65 -10.79
C VAL A 162 -0.13 4.68 -9.69
N ILE A 163 0.73 3.66 -9.61
CA ILE A 163 1.84 3.64 -8.65
C ILE A 163 2.81 4.79 -8.95
N ALA A 164 3.20 4.97 -10.20
CA ALA A 164 4.10 6.04 -10.64
C ALA A 164 3.54 7.44 -10.29
N MET A 165 2.24 7.65 -10.50
CA MET A 165 1.56 8.89 -10.11
C MET A 165 1.61 9.14 -8.60
N ALA A 166 1.41 8.10 -7.78
CA ALA A 166 1.49 8.20 -6.32
C ALA A 166 2.91 8.55 -5.83
N LEU A 167 3.95 8.22 -6.60
CA LEU A 167 5.34 8.52 -6.27
C LEU A 167 5.81 9.94 -6.63
N ILE A 168 5.07 10.68 -7.44
CA ILE A 168 5.46 12.05 -7.84
C ILE A 168 5.64 12.97 -6.62
N ASN A 169 4.84 12.77 -5.57
CA ASN A 169 4.95 13.54 -4.33
C ASN A 169 6.00 12.97 -3.34
N GLU A 170 6.83 12.00 -3.75
CA GLU A 170 7.84 11.35 -2.91
C GLU A 170 7.26 10.90 -1.55
N PRO A 171 6.33 9.97 -1.54
CA PRO A 171 5.66 9.56 -0.32
C PRO A 171 6.64 8.88 0.64
N ARG A 172 6.48 9.11 1.95
CA ARG A 172 7.15 8.36 3.01
C ARG A 172 6.37 7.12 3.42
N ILE A 173 5.06 7.17 3.18
CA ILE A 173 4.13 6.07 3.44
C ILE A 173 3.30 5.85 2.18
N LEU A 174 3.34 4.64 1.63
CA LEU A 174 2.58 4.25 0.45
C LEU A 174 1.56 3.16 0.82
N LEU A 175 0.30 3.43 0.54
CA LEU A 175 -0.81 2.51 0.76
C LEU A 175 -1.24 1.92 -0.59
N LEU A 176 -1.23 0.59 -0.72
CA LEU A 176 -1.59 -0.12 -1.94
C LEU A 176 -2.83 -0.99 -1.67
N ASP A 177 -3.97 -0.61 -2.26
CA ASP A 177 -5.23 -1.34 -2.12
C ASP A 177 -5.42 -2.30 -3.30
N GLU A 178 -5.32 -3.59 -3.04
CA GLU A 178 -5.41 -4.72 -3.99
C GLU A 178 -4.54 -4.51 -5.25
N PRO A 179 -3.22 -4.31 -5.11
CA PRO A 179 -2.34 -4.03 -6.25
C PRO A 179 -2.21 -5.21 -7.22
N PHE A 180 -2.43 -6.45 -6.78
CA PHE A 180 -2.26 -7.66 -7.59
C PHE A 180 -3.55 -8.15 -8.24
N ALA A 181 -4.71 -7.58 -7.89
CA ALA A 181 -6.00 -8.05 -8.34
C ALA A 181 -6.13 -8.02 -9.88
N ALA A 182 -6.64 -9.12 -10.43
CA ALA A 182 -6.95 -9.29 -11.87
C ALA A 182 -5.74 -9.08 -12.81
N LEU A 183 -4.53 -9.43 -12.36
CA LEU A 183 -3.31 -9.37 -13.16
C LEU A 183 -2.75 -10.77 -13.45
N ASP A 184 -2.01 -10.89 -14.55
CA ASP A 184 -1.26 -12.09 -14.87
C ASP A 184 0.01 -12.23 -13.99
N ILE A 185 0.55 -13.45 -13.94
CA ILE A 185 1.69 -13.80 -13.07
C ILE A 185 2.94 -12.95 -13.36
N LEU A 186 3.22 -12.62 -14.63
CA LEU A 186 4.40 -11.83 -14.99
C LEU A 186 4.25 -10.39 -14.51
N THR A 187 3.08 -9.82 -14.68
CA THR A 187 2.73 -8.48 -14.19
C THR A 187 2.80 -8.41 -12.66
N ILE A 188 2.30 -9.43 -11.94
CA ILE A 188 2.40 -9.50 -10.48
C ILE A 188 3.88 -9.49 -10.05
N ARG A 189 4.73 -10.33 -10.65
CA ARG A 189 6.16 -10.38 -10.33
C ARG A 189 6.86 -9.04 -10.55
N MET A 190 6.57 -8.39 -11.68
CA MET A 190 7.09 -7.06 -11.97
C MET A 190 6.66 -6.04 -10.90
N LEU A 191 5.40 -6.04 -10.47
CA LEU A 191 4.93 -5.14 -9.41
C LEU A 191 5.58 -5.45 -8.05
N GLN A 192 5.78 -6.73 -7.71
CA GLN A 192 6.51 -7.14 -6.52
C GLN A 192 7.94 -6.59 -6.52
N GLU A 193 8.65 -6.66 -7.65
CA GLU A 193 9.99 -6.08 -7.81
C GLU A 193 9.99 -4.55 -7.63
N ILE A 194 9.03 -3.86 -8.23
CA ILE A 194 8.85 -2.42 -8.03
C ILE A 194 8.64 -2.10 -6.55
N ILE A 195 7.74 -2.79 -5.85
CA ILE A 195 7.43 -2.57 -4.44
C ILE A 195 8.68 -2.80 -3.56
N LEU A 196 9.42 -3.88 -3.80
CA LEU A 196 10.66 -4.17 -3.10
C LEU A 196 11.74 -3.10 -3.33
N ASN A 197 11.87 -2.61 -4.56
CA ASN A 197 12.79 -1.53 -4.89
C ASN A 197 12.41 -0.22 -4.20
N LEU A 198 11.14 0.15 -4.17
CA LEU A 198 10.67 1.35 -3.49
C LEU A 198 11.00 1.33 -1.99
N GLN A 199 10.82 0.18 -1.32
CA GLN A 199 11.18 0.04 0.08
C GLN A 199 12.70 0.09 0.30
N SER A 200 13.48 -0.61 -0.53
CA SER A 200 14.92 -0.80 -0.31
C SER A 200 15.77 0.40 -0.73
N THR A 201 15.40 1.10 -1.80
CA THR A 201 16.18 2.20 -2.38
C THR A 201 15.63 3.58 -2.05
N GLU A 202 14.31 3.73 -1.93
CA GLU A 202 13.67 5.00 -1.64
C GLU A 202 13.19 5.11 -0.18
N GLU A 203 13.44 4.06 0.62
CA GLU A 203 13.15 4.01 2.07
C GLU A 203 11.67 4.24 2.42
N ILE A 204 10.76 3.92 1.49
CA ILE A 204 9.31 4.08 1.67
C ILE A 204 8.77 2.98 2.57
N SER A 205 7.95 3.35 3.54
CA SER A 205 7.14 2.40 4.32
C SER A 205 5.89 2.06 3.54
N ILE A 206 5.62 0.78 3.30
CA ILE A 206 4.53 0.36 2.41
C ILE A 206 3.54 -0.50 3.17
N VAL A 207 2.25 -0.22 2.98
CA VAL A 207 1.17 -1.07 3.49
C VAL A 207 0.38 -1.58 2.29
N ILE A 208 0.25 -2.90 2.18
CA ILE A 208 -0.47 -3.56 1.09
C ILE A 208 -1.65 -4.29 1.68
N CYS A 209 -2.85 -4.07 1.18
CA CYS A 209 -3.95 -5.00 1.41
C CYS A 209 -4.28 -5.73 0.10
N ASP A 210 -4.36 -7.05 0.17
CA ASP A 210 -4.75 -7.88 -0.98
C ASP A 210 -5.45 -9.15 -0.47
N HIS A 211 -6.21 -9.80 -1.34
CA HIS A 211 -6.80 -11.10 -1.07
C HIS A 211 -5.99 -12.24 -1.71
N GLN A 212 -5.04 -11.93 -2.59
CA GLN A 212 -4.12 -12.90 -3.20
C GLN A 212 -2.97 -13.19 -2.21
N ALA A 213 -3.25 -14.07 -1.24
CA ALA A 213 -2.35 -14.31 -0.12
C ALA A 213 -0.93 -14.72 -0.52
N ARG A 214 -0.79 -15.62 -1.53
CA ARG A 214 0.53 -16.07 -2.00
C ARG A 214 1.37 -14.93 -2.55
N ASP A 215 0.77 -14.12 -3.41
CA ASP A 215 1.47 -13.02 -4.07
C ASP A 215 1.88 -11.94 -3.07
N LEU A 216 0.99 -11.61 -2.14
CA LEU A 216 1.28 -10.67 -1.08
C LEU A 216 2.40 -11.17 -0.16
N LEU A 217 2.32 -12.40 0.34
CA LEU A 217 3.30 -12.97 1.27
C LEU A 217 4.70 -13.11 0.67
N ASN A 218 4.83 -13.16 -0.66
CA ASN A 218 6.12 -13.21 -1.34
C ASN A 218 6.90 -11.88 -1.32
N CYS A 219 6.25 -10.74 -1.05
CA CYS A 219 6.89 -9.42 -1.12
C CYS A 219 6.81 -8.60 0.18
N VAL A 220 6.24 -9.12 1.26
CA VAL A 220 6.13 -8.39 2.53
C VAL A 220 7.16 -8.84 3.55
N ASP A 221 7.53 -7.94 4.46
CA ASP A 221 8.39 -8.25 5.60
C ASP A 221 7.58 -8.88 6.73
N ARG A 222 6.39 -8.37 6.95
CA ARG A 222 5.44 -8.82 7.96
C ARG A 222 4.04 -8.81 7.40
N ALA A 223 3.22 -9.76 7.83
CA ALA A 223 1.80 -9.80 7.51
C ALA A 223 0.95 -9.78 8.77
N ILE A 224 -0.27 -9.28 8.64
CA ILE A 224 -1.33 -9.42 9.63
C ILE A 224 -2.53 -10.08 8.97
N ILE A 225 -3.19 -10.93 9.74
CA ILE A 225 -4.45 -11.56 9.34
C ILE A 225 -5.59 -10.93 10.11
N LEU A 226 -6.57 -10.40 9.36
CA LEU A 226 -7.77 -9.77 9.91
C LEU A 226 -8.94 -10.75 9.86
N SER A 227 -9.63 -10.91 10.97
CA SER A 227 -10.88 -11.65 11.08
C SER A 227 -11.82 -10.93 12.07
N ASN A 228 -13.10 -10.80 11.72
CA ASN A 228 -14.11 -10.19 12.57
C ASN A 228 -13.72 -8.84 13.19
N GLY A 229 -13.04 -7.99 12.38
CA GLY A 229 -12.61 -6.64 12.79
C GLY A 229 -11.44 -6.61 13.79
N LYS A 230 -10.73 -7.73 13.97
CA LYS A 230 -9.56 -7.87 14.85
C LYS A 230 -8.37 -8.46 14.09
N ILE A 231 -7.16 -8.19 14.56
CA ILE A 231 -5.97 -8.91 14.12
C ILE A 231 -5.89 -10.22 14.90
N ILE A 232 -5.92 -11.35 14.18
CA ILE A 232 -5.86 -12.70 14.77
C ILE A 232 -4.47 -13.31 14.70
N ALA A 233 -3.64 -12.87 13.72
CA ALA A 233 -2.24 -13.30 13.61
C ALA A 233 -1.40 -12.14 13.08
N SER A 234 -0.13 -12.06 13.50
CA SER A 234 0.84 -11.07 13.03
C SER A 234 2.25 -11.63 13.14
N GLY A 235 3.02 -11.56 12.07
CA GLY A 235 4.40 -12.06 12.04
C GLY A 235 4.98 -12.01 10.63
N SER A 236 6.17 -12.59 10.46
CA SER A 236 6.75 -12.89 9.15
C SER A 236 5.80 -13.75 8.31
N PRO A 237 5.96 -13.80 6.99
CA PRO A 237 5.16 -14.68 6.13
C PRO A 237 5.09 -16.13 6.64
N ASN A 238 6.21 -16.69 7.08
CA ASN A 238 6.26 -18.06 7.59
C ASN A 238 5.50 -18.23 8.93
N GLU A 239 5.60 -17.25 9.84
CA GLU A 239 4.90 -17.28 11.12
C GLU A 239 3.38 -17.23 10.94
N VAL A 240 2.87 -16.32 10.07
CA VAL A 240 1.41 -16.21 9.87
C VAL A 240 0.82 -17.44 9.16
N ILE A 241 1.57 -18.13 8.29
CA ILE A 241 1.08 -19.34 7.61
C ILE A 241 1.00 -20.51 8.58
N THR A 242 1.92 -20.59 9.53
CA THR A 242 1.96 -21.65 10.53
C THR A 242 1.07 -21.36 11.73
N ASP A 243 0.57 -20.13 11.87
CA ASP A 243 -0.30 -19.73 12.97
C ASP A 243 -1.63 -20.51 12.95
N LYS A 244 -2.04 -21.01 14.11
CA LYS A 244 -3.22 -21.85 14.25
C LYS A 244 -4.52 -21.13 13.93
N ASP A 245 -4.66 -19.89 14.42
CA ASP A 245 -5.89 -19.10 14.22
C ASP A 245 -5.99 -18.63 12.77
N ALA A 246 -4.86 -18.26 12.14
CA ALA A 246 -4.79 -17.91 10.73
C ALA A 246 -5.15 -19.10 9.82
N LYS A 247 -4.70 -20.31 10.13
CA LYS A 247 -5.09 -21.54 9.41
C LYS A 247 -6.58 -21.79 9.51
N ILE A 248 -7.14 -21.80 10.71
CA ILE A 248 -8.56 -22.09 10.94
C ILE A 248 -9.48 -21.04 10.30
N GLN A 249 -9.13 -19.75 10.40
CA GLN A 249 -10.05 -18.66 10.03
C GLN A 249 -9.82 -18.08 8.63
N TYR A 250 -8.66 -18.37 7.99
CA TYR A 250 -8.33 -17.73 6.72
C TYR A 250 -7.68 -18.66 5.69
N PHE A 251 -6.58 -19.34 6.01
CA PHE A 251 -5.81 -20.09 4.99
C PHE A 251 -6.37 -21.48 4.68
N GLY A 252 -6.95 -22.19 5.67
CA GLY A 252 -7.18 -23.63 5.61
C GLY A 252 -5.88 -24.42 5.87
N ASP A 253 -6.03 -25.74 6.08
CA ASP A 253 -4.92 -26.61 6.51
C ASP A 253 -3.88 -26.87 5.42
N GLU A 254 -4.27 -26.84 4.14
CA GLU A 254 -3.42 -27.17 2.98
C GLU A 254 -2.70 -25.97 2.37
N PHE A 255 -2.86 -24.77 2.90
CA PHE A 255 -2.25 -23.57 2.30
C PHE A 255 -0.73 -23.58 2.43
N ASN A 256 -0.03 -23.38 1.29
CA ASN A 256 1.42 -23.29 1.21
C ASN A 256 1.85 -22.15 0.28
N ILE A 257 3.00 -21.52 0.55
CA ILE A 257 3.55 -20.43 -0.31
C ILE A 257 4.41 -20.99 -1.44
N ASN A 258 4.82 -22.26 -1.38
CA ASN A 258 5.71 -22.91 -2.35
C ASN A 258 5.01 -23.20 -3.68
#